data_cdab9a05eb0fe7336488b3f36970f99e
#
_entry.id   cdab9a05eb0fe7336488b3f36970f99e
#
_cell.length_a   1.000
_cell.length_b   1.000
_cell.length_c   1.000
_cell.angle_alpha   90.00
_cell.angle_beta   90.00
_cell.angle_gamma   90.00
#
_symmetry.space_group_name_H-M   'P 1'
#
loop_
_entity.id
_entity.type
_entity.pdbx_description
1 polymer ?
#
loop_
_entity_poly.entity_id
_entity_poly.type
_entity_poly.pdbx_seq_one_letter_code
_entity_poly.pdbx_strand_id
1 'polypeptide(L)'
;MFYDLAELHHVGIVVDDVEAGAAALHRLYGVDVTVFDESVFTCRIEGVAQQTVQRMGLSAGPPHVELLRTIPGSPIWQPTTGIHHLGFVVEDVATASAELARRGAPVWMIGGDGSTAPGACYHRDPLGQIIELLDRATASRLAARRGGFGWRCPAHE
;
A
#
# COMPACT_ATOMS: atom_id res chain seq x y z
N MET A 1 12.80 7.33 17.29
CA MET A 1 11.60 6.50 17.33
C MET A 1 11.33 6.00 15.92
N PHE A 2 10.94 4.74 15.76
CA PHE A 2 10.81 4.14 14.44
C PHE A 2 9.52 4.56 13.71
N TYR A 3 8.45 4.77 14.47
CA TYR A 3 7.17 5.26 13.97
C TYR A 3 6.77 6.53 14.68
N ASP A 4 6.60 7.56 13.89
CA ASP A 4 5.82 8.72 14.29
C ASP A 4 4.50 8.65 13.53
N LEU A 5 3.39 8.46 14.25
CA LEU A 5 2.06 8.43 13.62
C LEU A 5 1.70 9.76 12.95
N ALA A 6 2.38 10.85 13.32
CA ALA A 6 2.26 12.12 12.63
C ALA A 6 2.83 12.07 11.19
N GLU A 7 3.70 11.09 10.90
CA GLU A 7 4.29 10.87 9.59
C GLU A 7 3.67 9.69 8.83
N LEU A 8 2.47 9.28 9.22
CA LEU A 8 1.71 8.26 8.49
C LEU A 8 1.48 8.71 7.05
N HIS A 9 1.96 7.91 6.09
CA HIS A 9 1.79 8.19 4.68
C HIS A 9 0.42 7.77 4.18
N HIS A 10 -0.01 6.56 4.53
CA HIS A 10 -1.32 6.05 4.12
C HIS A 10 -1.88 4.98 5.06
N VAL A 11 -3.17 4.79 4.92
CA VAL A 11 -3.93 3.68 5.48
C VAL A 11 -4.40 2.84 4.30
N GLY A 12 -3.98 1.57 4.24
CA GLY A 12 -4.35 0.65 3.18
C GLY A 12 -5.60 -0.15 3.53
N ILE A 13 -6.50 -0.31 2.55
CA ILE A 13 -7.72 -1.11 2.64
C ILE A 13 -7.77 -2.03 1.43
N VAL A 14 -7.97 -3.33 1.63
CA VAL A 14 -8.12 -4.31 0.56
C VAL A 14 -9.60 -4.57 0.30
N VAL A 15 -10.02 -4.42 -0.94
CA VAL A 15 -11.41 -4.55 -1.41
C VAL A 15 -11.49 -5.44 -2.64
N ASP A 16 -12.63 -6.04 -2.90
CA ASP A 16 -12.82 -6.86 -4.11
C ASP A 16 -12.93 -6.01 -5.38
N ASP A 17 -13.51 -4.81 -5.27
CA ASP A 17 -13.74 -3.87 -6.36
C ASP A 17 -13.31 -2.48 -5.92
N VAL A 18 -12.22 -1.98 -6.54
CA VAL A 18 -11.61 -0.70 -6.17
C VAL A 18 -12.50 0.48 -6.54
N GLU A 19 -13.20 0.42 -7.66
CA GLU A 19 -14.14 1.45 -8.09
C GLU A 19 -15.34 1.56 -7.14
N ALA A 20 -15.91 0.41 -6.76
CA ALA A 20 -16.99 0.37 -5.79
C ALA A 20 -16.52 0.86 -4.41
N GLY A 21 -15.32 0.50 -4.00
CA GLY A 21 -14.68 0.99 -2.76
C GLY A 21 -14.48 2.50 -2.77
N ALA A 22 -13.98 3.04 -3.88
CA ALA A 22 -13.80 4.48 -4.05
C ALA A 22 -15.14 5.25 -4.00
N ALA A 23 -16.17 4.73 -4.68
CA ALA A 23 -17.51 5.30 -4.63
C ALA A 23 -18.11 5.27 -3.21
N ALA A 24 -17.87 4.19 -2.46
CA ALA A 24 -18.31 4.08 -1.07
C ALA A 24 -17.62 5.09 -0.16
N LEU A 25 -16.30 5.29 -0.29
CA LEU A 25 -15.55 6.28 0.49
C LEU A 25 -16.02 7.70 0.20
N HIS A 26 -16.28 8.02 -1.08
CA HIS A 26 -16.86 9.31 -1.44
C HIS A 26 -18.23 9.52 -0.80
N ARG A 27 -19.14 8.57 -0.96
CA ARG A 27 -20.51 8.67 -0.44
C ARG A 27 -20.56 8.79 1.09
N LEU A 28 -19.72 8.01 1.80
CA LEU A 28 -19.78 7.93 3.26
C LEU A 28 -18.98 9.05 3.95
N TYR A 29 -17.84 9.42 3.38
CA TYR A 29 -16.87 10.28 4.06
C TYR A 29 -16.43 11.50 3.25
N GLY A 30 -16.89 11.65 2.02
CA GLY A 30 -16.43 12.71 1.12
C GLY A 30 -14.97 12.56 0.68
N VAL A 31 -14.43 11.34 0.74
CA VAL A 31 -13.04 11.05 0.36
C VAL A 31 -12.99 10.65 -1.11
N ASP A 32 -12.33 11.46 -1.92
CA ASP A 32 -12.11 11.18 -3.34
C ASP A 32 -10.85 10.33 -3.53
N VAL A 33 -11.01 9.20 -4.21
CA VAL A 33 -9.93 8.28 -4.56
C VAL A 33 -9.73 8.27 -6.06
N THR A 34 -8.51 8.54 -6.51
CA THR A 34 -8.11 8.34 -7.91
C THR A 34 -7.74 6.87 -8.08
N VAL A 35 -8.49 6.15 -8.91
CA VAL A 35 -8.21 4.75 -9.24
C VAL A 35 -7.22 4.69 -10.40
N PHE A 36 -6.18 3.88 -10.26
CA PHE A 36 -5.12 3.72 -11.26
C PHE A 36 -5.45 2.57 -12.21
N ASP A 37 -4.84 2.59 -13.40
CA ASP A 37 -4.86 1.45 -14.30
C ASP A 37 -4.17 0.23 -13.66
N GLU A 38 -4.55 -0.97 -14.11
CA GLU A 38 -3.89 -2.20 -13.70
C GLU A 38 -2.39 -2.14 -14.03
N SER A 39 -1.59 -2.66 -13.13
CA SER A 39 -0.15 -2.76 -13.32
C SER A 39 0.39 -4.09 -12.80
N VAL A 40 1.43 -4.58 -13.48
CA VAL A 40 2.15 -5.76 -13.01
C VAL A 40 2.99 -5.36 -11.80
N PHE A 41 2.87 -6.14 -10.74
CA PHE A 41 3.64 -5.98 -9.52
C PHE A 41 4.47 -7.24 -9.27
N THR A 42 5.78 -7.07 -9.22
CA THR A 42 6.74 -8.12 -8.91
C THR A 42 7.18 -7.98 -7.46
N CYS A 43 7.17 -9.06 -6.71
CA CYS A 43 7.57 -9.07 -5.31
C CYS A 43 8.07 -10.46 -4.88
N ARG A 44 8.57 -10.52 -3.66
CA ARG A 44 8.87 -11.76 -2.93
C ARG A 44 8.04 -11.80 -1.68
N ILE A 45 7.28 -12.87 -1.50
CA ILE A 45 6.50 -13.14 -0.29
C ILE A 45 7.15 -14.34 0.40
N GLU A 46 7.59 -14.14 1.65
CA GLU A 46 8.34 -15.15 2.41
C GLU A 46 9.53 -15.73 1.61
N GLY A 47 10.21 -14.86 0.86
CA GLY A 47 11.35 -15.22 0.01
C GLY A 47 10.99 -15.82 -1.35
N VAL A 48 9.73 -16.12 -1.64
CA VAL A 48 9.28 -16.70 -2.90
C VAL A 48 8.90 -15.60 -3.89
N ALA A 49 9.57 -15.60 -5.06
CA ALA A 49 9.29 -14.65 -6.14
C ALA A 49 7.87 -14.84 -6.70
N GLN A 50 7.17 -13.74 -6.87
CA GLN A 50 5.81 -13.70 -7.40
C GLN A 50 5.63 -12.50 -8.34
N GLN A 51 4.72 -12.66 -9.29
CA GLN A 51 4.27 -11.59 -10.15
C GLN A 51 2.75 -11.58 -10.15
N THR A 52 2.16 -10.42 -9.85
CA THR A 52 0.71 -10.25 -9.76
C THR A 52 0.27 -9.05 -10.60
N VAL A 53 -1.01 -9.01 -10.94
CA VAL A 53 -1.64 -7.83 -11.53
C VAL A 53 -2.39 -7.10 -10.43
N GLN A 54 -1.94 -5.90 -10.10
CA GLN A 54 -2.53 -5.09 -9.05
C GLN A 54 -3.37 -3.96 -9.62
N ARG A 55 -4.51 -3.71 -9.01
CA ARG A 55 -5.32 -2.51 -9.22
C ARG A 55 -5.45 -1.78 -7.90
N MET A 56 -5.19 -0.49 -7.91
CA MET A 56 -5.18 0.31 -6.70
C MET A 56 -5.72 1.71 -6.94
N GLY A 57 -5.98 2.42 -5.88
CA GLY A 57 -6.36 3.82 -5.89
C GLY A 57 -5.78 4.55 -4.69
N LEU A 58 -5.69 5.87 -4.79
CA LEU A 58 -5.11 6.72 -3.75
C LEU A 58 -5.91 8.02 -3.59
N SER A 59 -6.25 8.39 -2.36
CA SER A 59 -6.86 9.67 -2.04
C SER A 59 -5.82 10.80 -1.99
N ALA A 60 -6.28 12.04 -1.84
CA ALA A 60 -5.41 13.13 -1.42
C ALA A 60 -4.84 12.85 -0.02
N GLY A 61 -3.67 13.38 0.27
CA GLY A 61 -2.99 13.21 1.56
C GLY A 61 -1.65 13.94 1.56
N PRO A 62 -0.68 13.60 2.43
CA PRO A 62 -0.76 12.59 3.49
C PRO A 62 -1.60 13.01 4.72
N PRO A 63 -2.15 12.07 5.51
CA PRO A 63 -2.22 10.66 5.18
C PRO A 63 -3.23 10.38 4.06
N HIS A 64 -2.87 9.45 3.17
CA HIS A 64 -3.75 8.99 2.11
C HIS A 64 -4.62 7.82 2.57
N VAL A 65 -5.75 7.59 1.91
CA VAL A 65 -6.40 6.29 1.87
C VAL A 65 -5.94 5.59 0.60
N GLU A 66 -5.39 4.41 0.74
CA GLU A 66 -5.00 3.53 -0.36
C GLU A 66 -5.99 2.38 -0.47
N LEU A 67 -6.56 2.20 -1.65
CA LEU A 67 -7.36 1.02 -1.97
C LEU A 67 -6.54 0.05 -2.81
N LEU A 68 -6.61 -1.23 -2.47
CA LEU A 68 -5.96 -2.33 -3.19
C LEU A 68 -6.99 -3.39 -3.50
N ARG A 69 -6.92 -3.95 -4.72
CA ARG A 69 -7.79 -5.06 -5.09
C ARG A 69 -7.29 -6.36 -4.48
N THR A 70 -8.22 -7.18 -4.01
CA THR A 70 -7.98 -8.58 -3.67
C THR A 70 -7.27 -9.31 -4.81
N ILE A 71 -6.25 -10.09 -4.47
CA ILE A 71 -5.55 -10.96 -5.42
C ILE A 71 -5.85 -12.40 -5.03
N PRO A 72 -6.59 -13.16 -5.86
CA PRO A 72 -6.90 -14.56 -5.59
C PRO A 72 -5.65 -15.39 -5.31
N GLY A 73 -5.67 -16.16 -4.23
CA GLY A 73 -4.56 -17.01 -3.83
C GLY A 73 -3.38 -16.30 -3.15
N SER A 74 -3.39 -14.96 -3.07
CA SER A 74 -2.37 -14.23 -2.32
C SER A 74 -2.60 -14.37 -0.81
N PRO A 75 -1.54 -14.62 -0.02
CA PRO A 75 -1.67 -14.61 1.44
C PRO A 75 -1.76 -13.20 2.01
N ILE A 76 -1.45 -12.16 1.23
CA ILE A 76 -1.35 -10.77 1.69
C ILE A 76 -2.60 -9.98 1.30
N TRP A 77 -2.91 -9.90 0.00
CA TRP A 77 -3.99 -9.06 -0.53
C TRP A 77 -5.32 -9.81 -0.52
N GLN A 78 -5.82 -10.04 0.69
CA GLN A 78 -7.14 -10.59 0.96
C GLN A 78 -8.00 -9.53 1.66
N PRO A 79 -9.32 -9.54 1.48
CA PRO A 79 -10.20 -8.61 2.16
C PRO A 79 -10.03 -8.74 3.69
N THR A 80 -9.90 -7.61 4.34
CA THR A 80 -9.88 -7.52 5.80
C THR A 80 -11.05 -6.66 6.28
N THR A 81 -11.44 -6.83 7.54
CA THR A 81 -12.41 -5.92 8.15
C THR A 81 -11.68 -4.64 8.56
N GLY A 82 -11.85 -3.58 7.78
CA GLY A 82 -11.23 -2.28 8.03
C GLY A 82 -9.81 -2.16 7.46
N ILE A 83 -8.90 -1.63 8.25
CA ILE A 83 -7.53 -1.34 7.83
C ILE A 83 -6.75 -2.64 7.59
N HIS A 84 -6.12 -2.73 6.42
CA HIS A 84 -5.20 -3.82 6.08
C HIS A 84 -3.78 -3.52 6.55
N HIS A 85 -3.27 -2.31 6.28
CA HIS A 85 -1.91 -1.92 6.68
C HIS A 85 -1.80 -0.42 6.92
N LEU A 86 -0.70 -0.05 7.58
CA LEU A 86 -0.25 1.33 7.76
C LEU A 86 1.05 1.53 6.99
N GLY A 87 1.14 2.59 6.19
CA GLY A 87 2.31 2.89 5.37
C GLY A 87 3.10 4.07 5.90
N PHE A 88 4.43 3.93 5.93
CA PHE A 88 5.37 4.97 6.36
C PHE A 88 6.48 5.15 5.34
N VAL A 89 6.80 6.41 5.03
CA VAL A 89 7.95 6.74 4.18
C VAL A 89 9.21 6.73 5.04
N VAL A 90 10.24 6.04 4.55
CA VAL A 90 11.55 5.95 5.21
C VAL A 90 12.66 6.39 4.24
N GLU A 91 13.81 6.74 4.78
CA GLU A 91 14.97 7.15 3.98
C GLU A 91 15.54 5.97 3.16
N ASP A 92 15.69 4.81 3.82
CA ASP A 92 16.23 3.59 3.24
C ASP A 92 15.41 2.39 3.71
N VAL A 93 14.68 1.77 2.78
CA VAL A 93 13.78 0.65 3.10
C VAL A 93 14.54 -0.55 3.63
N ALA A 94 15.71 -0.88 3.07
CA ALA A 94 16.47 -2.04 3.50
C ALA A 94 16.97 -1.90 4.94
N THR A 95 17.51 -0.74 5.30
CA THR A 95 17.95 -0.45 6.66
C THR A 95 16.78 -0.45 7.64
N ALA A 96 15.69 0.22 7.30
CA ALA A 96 14.50 0.29 8.13
C ALA A 96 13.85 -1.09 8.33
N SER A 97 13.80 -1.90 7.27
CA SER A 97 13.28 -3.28 7.30
C SER A 97 14.14 -4.17 8.22
N ALA A 98 15.45 -4.10 8.10
CA ALA A 98 16.36 -4.86 8.96
C ALA A 98 16.17 -4.51 10.45
N GLU A 99 16.00 -3.23 10.76
CA GLU A 99 15.74 -2.76 12.13
C GLU A 99 14.41 -3.26 12.67
N LEU A 100 13.33 -3.23 11.88
CA LEU A 100 12.04 -3.80 12.27
C LEU A 100 12.13 -5.30 12.56
N ALA A 101 12.78 -6.04 11.67
CA ALA A 101 12.98 -7.47 11.84
C ALA A 101 13.75 -7.78 13.13
N ARG A 102 14.81 -7.01 13.41
CA ARG A 102 15.60 -7.13 14.64
C ARG A 102 14.77 -6.86 15.91
N ARG A 103 13.75 -6.01 15.82
CA ARG A 103 12.82 -5.69 16.91
C ARG A 103 11.65 -6.67 17.06
N GLY A 104 11.57 -7.70 16.21
CA GLY A 104 10.57 -8.75 16.32
C GLY A 104 9.39 -8.61 15.35
N ALA A 105 9.46 -7.71 14.39
CA ALA A 105 8.50 -7.62 13.28
C ALA A 105 9.16 -8.11 11.98
N PRO A 106 9.10 -9.39 11.65
CA PRO A 106 9.78 -9.94 10.48
C PRO A 106 9.19 -9.40 9.18
N VAL A 107 10.03 -9.31 8.15
CA VAL A 107 9.57 -8.95 6.80
C VAL A 107 8.67 -10.07 6.24
N TRP A 108 7.58 -9.69 5.64
CA TRP A 108 6.63 -10.61 5.00
C TRP A 108 6.68 -10.52 3.48
N MET A 109 6.76 -9.33 2.92
CA MET A 109 6.86 -9.09 1.49
C MET A 109 7.92 -8.03 1.20
N ILE A 110 8.66 -8.24 0.12
CA ILE A 110 9.64 -7.28 -0.41
C ILE A 110 9.27 -7.01 -1.87
N GLY A 111 9.07 -5.74 -2.21
CA GLY A 111 8.82 -5.32 -3.60
C GLY A 111 10.05 -5.50 -4.48
N GLY A 112 9.80 -5.79 -5.76
CA GLY A 112 10.83 -6.04 -6.76
C GLY A 112 11.29 -7.50 -6.84
N ASP A 113 12.22 -7.75 -7.76
CA ASP A 113 12.78 -9.08 -8.04
C ASP A 113 14.08 -9.37 -7.26
N GLY A 114 14.55 -8.41 -6.49
CA GLY A 114 15.79 -8.48 -5.73
C GLY A 114 17.05 -8.06 -6.51
N SER A 115 16.91 -7.61 -7.75
CA SER A 115 18.05 -7.10 -8.55
C SER A 115 18.47 -5.68 -8.12
N THR A 116 17.58 -4.94 -7.47
CA THR A 116 17.82 -3.60 -6.95
C THR A 116 17.34 -3.49 -5.50
N ALA A 117 17.69 -2.39 -4.83
CA ALA A 117 17.17 -2.08 -3.51
C ALA A 117 15.63 -1.98 -3.55
N PRO A 118 14.91 -2.51 -2.56
CA PRO A 118 13.45 -2.47 -2.54
C PRO A 118 12.93 -1.06 -2.34
N GLY A 119 11.92 -0.67 -3.11
CA GLY A 119 11.21 0.59 -2.93
C GLY A 119 10.10 0.50 -1.88
N ALA A 120 9.65 -0.71 -1.56
CA ALA A 120 8.65 -0.98 -0.53
C ALA A 120 8.80 -2.38 0.05
N CYS A 121 8.36 -2.56 1.29
CA CYS A 121 8.22 -3.87 1.91
C CYS A 121 7.11 -3.87 2.96
N TYR A 122 6.54 -5.06 3.23
CA TYR A 122 5.60 -5.28 4.32
C TYR A 122 6.26 -6.06 5.45
N HIS A 123 5.96 -5.63 6.66
CA HIS A 123 6.27 -6.33 7.90
C HIS A 123 4.98 -6.73 8.61
N ARG A 124 5.02 -7.81 9.34
CA ARG A 124 3.91 -8.21 10.21
C ARG A 124 4.45 -8.31 11.63
N ASP A 125 3.90 -7.49 12.51
CA ASP A 125 4.30 -7.46 13.90
C ASP A 125 3.62 -8.59 14.73
N PRO A 126 4.08 -8.84 15.96
CA PRO A 126 3.47 -9.86 16.82
C PRO A 126 2.01 -9.59 17.21
N LEU A 127 1.52 -8.37 17.01
CA LEU A 127 0.11 -8.00 17.25
C LEU A 127 -0.77 -8.31 16.02
N GLY A 128 -0.17 -8.76 14.91
CA GLY A 128 -0.85 -9.01 13.65
C GLY A 128 -1.04 -7.78 12.79
N GLN A 129 -0.46 -6.62 13.18
CA GLN A 129 -0.51 -5.41 12.38
C GLN A 129 0.47 -5.51 11.20
N ILE A 130 0.00 -5.15 10.02
CA ILE A 130 0.84 -5.05 8.83
C ILE A 130 1.34 -3.60 8.70
N ILE A 131 2.65 -3.45 8.57
CA ILE A 131 3.32 -2.18 8.35
C ILE A 131 3.97 -2.20 6.97
N GLU A 132 3.68 -1.21 6.15
CA GLU A 132 4.40 -0.96 4.91
C GLU A 132 5.46 0.11 5.12
N LEU A 133 6.68 -0.19 4.68
CA LEU A 133 7.74 0.79 4.51
C LEU A 133 7.90 1.09 3.03
N LEU A 134 7.96 2.36 2.66
CA LEU A 134 8.22 2.78 1.28
C LEU A 134 9.26 3.91 1.26
N ASP A 135 10.05 3.96 0.18
CA ASP A 135 11.00 5.04 -0.02
C ASP A 135 10.32 6.28 -0.63
N ARG A 136 11.04 7.41 -0.62
CA ARG A 136 10.54 8.68 -1.18
C ARG A 136 10.24 8.59 -2.67
N ALA A 137 11.02 7.81 -3.42
CA ALA A 137 10.81 7.63 -4.86
C ALA A 137 9.51 6.90 -5.14
N THR A 138 9.18 5.87 -4.37
CA THR A 138 7.90 5.14 -4.45
C THR A 138 6.73 6.05 -4.08
N ALA A 139 6.83 6.80 -2.97
CA ALA A 139 5.80 7.76 -2.57
C ALA A 139 5.57 8.82 -3.67
N SER A 140 6.64 9.33 -4.29
CA SER A 140 6.55 10.30 -5.38
C SER A 140 5.89 9.73 -6.64
N ARG A 141 6.18 8.46 -6.99
CA ARG A 141 5.51 7.78 -8.11
C ARG A 141 4.02 7.61 -7.86
N LEU A 142 3.62 7.25 -6.65
CA LEU A 142 2.21 7.15 -6.27
C LEU A 142 1.50 8.51 -6.36
N ALA A 143 2.13 9.57 -5.88
CA ALA A 143 1.59 10.92 -6.00
C ALA A 143 1.45 11.37 -7.47
N ALA A 144 2.43 11.06 -8.33
CA ALA A 144 2.38 11.35 -9.77
C ALA A 144 1.24 10.57 -10.46
N ARG A 145 1.03 9.30 -10.13
CA ARG A 145 -0.10 8.50 -10.64
C ARG A 145 -1.44 9.10 -10.24
N ARG A 146 -1.57 9.62 -9.04
CA ARG A 146 -2.79 10.29 -8.57
C ARG A 146 -3.08 11.57 -9.37
N GLY A 147 -2.08 12.31 -9.81
CA GLY A 147 -2.21 13.48 -10.66
C GLY A 147 -2.42 13.17 -12.14
N GLY A 148 -2.21 11.91 -12.56
CA GLY A 148 -2.39 11.44 -13.94
C GLY A 148 -3.85 11.13 -14.31
N PHE A 149 -4.03 10.46 -15.47
CA PHE A 149 -5.33 9.96 -15.90
C PHE A 149 -5.72 8.76 -15.04
N GLY A 150 -6.63 8.95 -14.10
CA GLY A 150 -7.23 7.92 -13.27
C GLY A 150 -8.72 8.15 -13.12
N TRP A 151 -9.44 7.10 -12.72
CA TRP A 151 -10.86 7.21 -12.41
C TRP A 151 -11.05 8.15 -11.19
N ARG A 152 -11.92 9.12 -11.36
CA ARG A 152 -12.40 9.97 -10.27
C ARG A 152 -13.89 9.72 -10.12
N CYS A 153 -14.36 9.65 -8.89
CA CYS A 153 -15.79 9.56 -8.66
C CYS A 153 -16.48 10.75 -9.33
N PRO A 154 -17.48 10.54 -10.19
CA PRO A 154 -18.24 11.66 -10.74
C PRO A 154 -18.86 12.43 -9.59
N ALA A 155 -18.68 13.74 -9.59
CA ALA A 155 -19.39 14.61 -8.67
C ALA A 155 -20.89 14.36 -8.85
N HIS A 156 -21.59 14.08 -7.77
CA HIS A 156 -23.05 14.05 -7.82
C HIS A 156 -23.53 15.50 -8.04
N GLU A 157 -24.14 15.77 -9.20
CA GLU A 157 -24.97 16.95 -9.41
C GLU A 157 -26.23 16.87 -8.55
#